data_d4c7e37bb9e323e882f5cf21df5614b0
#
_entry.id   d4c7e37bb9e323e882f5cf21df5614b0
#
_cell.length_a   1.000
_cell.length_b   1.000
_cell.length_c   1.000
_cell.angle_alpha   90.00
_cell.angle_beta   90.00
_cell.angle_gamma   90.00
#
_symmetry.space_group_name_H-M   'P 1'
#
loop_
_entity.id
_entity.type
_entity.pdbx_description
1 polymer ?
#
loop_
_entity_poly.entity_id
_entity_poly.type
_entity_poly.pdbx_seq_one_letter_code
_entity_poly.pdbx_strand_id
1 'polypeptide(L)'
;MNRLSNEDRAKILHLLCEGMSIRAITRLTGASKNTVAKLLVDAGKACAAYHDANVREVKSARVQVDEIWSFTYAKQKNVATAKDAPEGAGDTWTWTAIDADSKLIVSYLVGSRDAEYAVAFIQDLADRVAGRFQLTSDGLNAYIGAVEDAFGDDIDFAQLVKIYGPTVTAPGRYSPAECTGTRIRRVRGDPDGAHVSTSYVERSNLTMRMHMRRFTRLTKAFSKKVENHAHAVALHMMFYNFVRIHKTLRVTPAMAAGVTDRLWEIEDIAKLVEEAEAKPAKRGPYRKGISN
;
A
#
# COMPACT_ATOMS: atom_id res chain seq x y z
N MET A 1 -21.30 -25.83 0.57
CA MET A 1 -20.99 -24.46 0.10
C MET A 1 -19.89 -24.60 -0.93
N ASN A 2 -20.09 -24.17 -2.18
CA ASN A 2 -19.06 -24.25 -3.21
C ASN A 2 -17.90 -23.30 -2.85
N ARG A 3 -16.76 -23.86 -2.54
CA ARG A 3 -15.50 -23.13 -2.33
C ARG A 3 -14.89 -22.85 -3.72
N LEU A 4 -14.35 -21.64 -3.91
CA LEU A 4 -13.59 -21.34 -5.13
C LEU A 4 -12.36 -22.25 -5.22
N SER A 5 -12.07 -22.76 -6.41
CA SER A 5 -10.79 -23.41 -6.70
C SER A 5 -9.61 -22.43 -6.55
N ASN A 6 -8.40 -22.91 -6.38
CA ASN A 6 -7.22 -22.03 -6.34
C ASN A 6 -7.00 -21.31 -7.67
N GLU A 7 -7.32 -21.93 -8.79
CA GLU A 7 -7.29 -21.33 -10.12
C GLU A 7 -8.29 -20.16 -10.22
N ASP A 8 -9.53 -20.32 -9.76
CA ASP A 8 -10.53 -19.23 -9.73
C ASP A 8 -10.10 -18.09 -8.80
N ARG A 9 -9.50 -18.43 -7.64
CA ARG A 9 -8.94 -17.44 -6.71
C ARG A 9 -7.83 -16.64 -7.38
N ALA A 10 -6.85 -17.32 -7.97
CA ALA A 10 -5.73 -16.70 -8.68
C ALA A 10 -6.23 -15.77 -9.79
N LYS A 11 -7.18 -16.22 -10.61
CA LYS A 11 -7.80 -15.40 -11.65
C LYS A 11 -8.47 -14.14 -11.11
N ILE A 12 -9.23 -14.24 -10.03
CA ILE A 12 -9.90 -13.10 -9.39
C ILE A 12 -8.86 -12.14 -8.79
N LEU A 13 -7.84 -12.65 -8.10
CA LEU A 13 -6.76 -11.86 -7.50
C LEU A 13 -5.96 -11.13 -8.57
N HIS A 14 -5.63 -11.78 -9.68
CA HIS A 14 -4.93 -11.15 -10.79
C HIS A 14 -5.74 -9.97 -11.35
N LEU A 15 -7.03 -10.17 -11.63
CA LEU A 15 -7.91 -9.10 -12.11
C LEU A 15 -8.02 -7.92 -11.13
N LEU A 16 -7.97 -8.19 -9.82
CA LEU A 16 -7.92 -7.13 -8.79
C LEU A 16 -6.60 -6.34 -8.86
N CYS A 17 -5.47 -7.02 -9.02
CA CYS A 17 -4.13 -6.42 -9.14
C CYS A 17 -3.96 -5.61 -10.44
N GLU A 18 -4.70 -5.96 -11.51
CA GLU A 18 -4.77 -5.22 -12.77
C GLU A 18 -5.79 -4.05 -12.75
N GLY A 19 -6.29 -3.69 -11.57
CA GLY A 19 -7.17 -2.52 -11.39
C GLY A 19 -8.60 -2.70 -11.89
N MET A 20 -9.05 -3.94 -12.09
CA MET A 20 -10.42 -4.21 -12.51
C MET A 20 -11.41 -3.93 -11.38
N SER A 21 -12.59 -3.39 -11.73
CA SER A 21 -13.63 -3.19 -10.75
C SER A 21 -14.27 -4.52 -10.32
N ILE A 22 -14.71 -4.62 -9.06
CA ILE A 22 -15.41 -5.83 -8.54
C ILE A 22 -16.57 -6.24 -9.46
N ARG A 23 -17.34 -5.28 -10.00
CA ARG A 23 -18.44 -5.58 -10.95
C ARG A 23 -17.95 -6.15 -12.28
N ALA A 24 -16.80 -5.68 -12.78
CA ALA A 24 -16.21 -6.25 -13.99
C ALA A 24 -15.73 -7.68 -13.75
N ILE A 25 -15.07 -7.92 -12.61
CA ILE A 25 -14.63 -9.26 -12.20
C ILE A 25 -15.81 -10.22 -12.09
N THR A 26 -16.92 -9.78 -11.46
CA THR A 26 -18.16 -10.58 -11.40
C THR A 26 -18.66 -10.99 -12.79
N ARG A 27 -18.65 -10.08 -13.77
CA ARG A 27 -19.07 -10.41 -15.16
C ARG A 27 -18.11 -11.37 -15.88
N LEU A 28 -16.82 -11.26 -15.60
CA LEU A 28 -15.78 -12.05 -16.26
C LEU A 28 -15.61 -13.45 -15.67
N THR A 29 -15.87 -13.60 -14.37
CA THR A 29 -15.62 -14.86 -13.65
C THR A 29 -16.88 -15.59 -13.21
N GLY A 30 -18.05 -14.94 -13.26
CA GLY A 30 -19.30 -15.47 -12.69
C GLY A 30 -19.36 -15.43 -11.15
N ALA A 31 -18.25 -15.11 -10.47
CA ALA A 31 -18.22 -15.01 -9.01
C ALA A 31 -19.08 -13.84 -8.51
N SER A 32 -19.83 -14.02 -7.40
CA SER A 32 -20.62 -12.94 -6.84
C SER A 32 -19.75 -11.79 -6.32
N LYS A 33 -20.29 -10.56 -6.30
CA LYS A 33 -19.59 -9.40 -5.74
C LYS A 33 -19.13 -9.62 -4.29
N ASN A 34 -19.91 -10.35 -3.50
CA ASN A 34 -19.58 -10.64 -2.11
C ASN A 34 -18.43 -11.65 -2.02
N THR A 35 -18.40 -12.64 -2.92
CA THR A 35 -17.29 -13.60 -3.03
C THR A 35 -15.98 -12.89 -3.39
N VAL A 36 -16.01 -12.00 -4.39
CA VAL A 36 -14.84 -11.21 -4.79
C VAL A 36 -14.37 -10.29 -3.65
N ALA A 37 -15.32 -9.61 -2.97
CA ALA A 37 -14.98 -8.73 -1.85
C ALA A 37 -14.41 -9.51 -0.66
N LYS A 38 -14.97 -10.68 -0.34
CA LYS A 38 -14.44 -11.55 0.73
C LYS A 38 -13.03 -12.04 0.39
N LEU A 39 -12.81 -12.53 -0.83
CA LEU A 39 -11.49 -12.99 -1.26
C LEU A 39 -10.45 -11.87 -1.19
N LEU A 40 -10.81 -10.62 -1.55
CA LEU A 40 -9.92 -9.46 -1.40
C LEU A 40 -9.52 -9.23 0.07
N VAL A 41 -10.46 -9.36 1.01
CA VAL A 41 -10.18 -9.21 2.44
C VAL A 41 -9.27 -10.33 2.93
N ASP A 42 -9.59 -11.58 2.58
CA ASP A 42 -8.81 -12.74 2.99
C ASP A 42 -7.37 -12.67 2.44
N ALA A 43 -7.23 -12.31 1.15
CA ALA A 43 -5.93 -12.12 0.52
C ALA A 43 -5.15 -10.94 1.13
N GLY A 44 -5.82 -9.81 1.39
CA GLY A 44 -5.18 -8.66 2.03
C GLY A 44 -4.63 -8.98 3.41
N LYS A 45 -5.36 -9.76 4.21
CA LYS A 45 -4.88 -10.23 5.53
C LYS A 45 -3.68 -11.15 5.40
N ALA A 46 -3.74 -12.15 4.51
CA ALA A 46 -2.65 -13.09 4.29
C ALA A 46 -1.39 -12.38 3.76
N CYS A 47 -1.57 -11.44 2.80
CA CYS A 47 -0.48 -10.65 2.26
C CYS A 47 0.17 -9.73 3.32
N ALA A 48 -0.63 -9.07 4.17
CA ALA A 48 -0.09 -8.22 5.23
C ALA A 48 0.72 -9.04 6.24
N ALA A 49 0.19 -10.19 6.66
CA ALA A 49 0.90 -11.09 7.58
C ALA A 49 2.20 -11.64 6.98
N TYR A 50 2.17 -12.02 5.69
CA TYR A 50 3.37 -12.50 4.99
C TYR A 50 4.42 -11.39 4.87
N HIS A 51 4.02 -10.18 4.45
CA HIS A 51 4.91 -9.03 4.35
C HIS A 51 5.54 -8.71 5.71
N ASP A 52 4.74 -8.69 6.76
CA ASP A 52 5.22 -8.41 8.11
C ASP A 52 6.26 -9.44 8.60
N ALA A 53 6.05 -10.72 8.31
CA ALA A 53 6.96 -11.78 8.72
C ALA A 53 8.26 -11.87 7.88
N ASN A 54 8.22 -11.48 6.60
CA ASN A 54 9.31 -11.78 5.65
C ASN A 54 10.09 -10.56 5.16
N VAL A 55 9.48 -9.36 5.15
CA VAL A 55 10.19 -8.13 4.78
C VAL A 55 10.80 -7.54 6.05
N ARG A 56 11.92 -8.11 6.45
CA ARG A 56 12.70 -7.78 7.65
C ARG A 56 14.18 -7.80 7.32
N GLU A 57 15.01 -7.15 8.12
CA GLU A 57 16.47 -7.09 7.97
C GLU A 57 16.90 -6.63 6.55
N VAL A 58 16.09 -5.75 5.94
CA VAL A 58 16.34 -5.27 4.57
C VAL A 58 17.60 -4.40 4.55
N LYS A 59 18.60 -4.81 3.79
CA LYS A 59 19.80 -4.01 3.56
C LYS A 59 19.51 -2.98 2.48
N SER A 60 19.31 -1.74 2.87
CA SER A 60 19.05 -0.62 1.97
C SER A 60 20.08 0.49 2.21
N ALA A 61 20.62 1.04 1.13
CA ALA A 61 21.45 2.23 1.23
C ALA A 61 20.60 3.51 1.25
N ARG A 62 19.43 3.48 0.60
CA ARG A 62 18.61 4.68 0.37
C ARG A 62 17.12 4.32 0.35
N VAL A 63 16.35 4.95 1.22
CA VAL A 63 14.91 4.81 1.29
C VAL A 63 14.23 6.15 0.99
N GLN A 64 13.16 6.10 0.21
CA GLN A 64 12.30 7.26 -0.05
C GLN A 64 10.91 7.01 0.55
N VAL A 65 10.34 8.04 1.17
CA VAL A 65 9.00 7.98 1.78
C VAL A 65 8.10 9.11 1.27
N ASP A 66 6.82 8.79 1.10
CA ASP A 66 5.78 9.73 0.66
C ASP A 66 4.39 9.18 1.01
N GLU A 67 3.35 10.01 0.96
CA GLU A 67 1.97 9.62 1.18
C GLU A 67 1.11 9.86 -0.06
N ILE A 68 0.23 8.91 -0.34
CA ILE A 68 -0.77 9.05 -1.39
C ILE A 68 -2.18 9.20 -0.80
N TRP A 69 -2.85 10.29 -1.20
CA TRP A 69 -4.21 10.57 -0.78
C TRP A 69 -5.24 9.70 -1.50
N SER A 70 -6.22 9.25 -0.75
CA SER A 70 -7.48 8.66 -1.20
C SER A 70 -8.61 9.10 -0.27
N PHE A 71 -9.78 8.47 -0.36
CA PHE A 71 -10.84 8.63 0.63
C PHE A 71 -11.64 7.34 0.78
N THR A 72 -12.21 7.17 1.96
CA THR A 72 -13.10 6.06 2.30
C THR A 72 -14.50 6.57 2.54
N TYR A 73 -15.49 5.94 1.94
CA TYR A 73 -16.91 6.26 1.98
C TYR A 73 -17.28 7.61 1.37
N ALA A 74 -16.80 8.72 1.90
CA ALA A 74 -16.99 10.08 1.40
C ALA A 74 -15.70 10.88 1.57
N LYS A 75 -15.51 11.95 0.77
CA LYS A 75 -14.42 12.91 1.02
C LYS A 75 -14.65 13.61 2.35
N GLN A 76 -13.60 13.97 3.07
CA GLN A 76 -13.67 14.58 4.40
C GLN A 76 -14.73 15.69 4.49
N LYS A 77 -14.74 16.61 3.54
CA LYS A 77 -15.69 17.73 3.51
C LYS A 77 -17.17 17.33 3.42
N ASN A 78 -17.46 16.09 3.02
CA ASN A 78 -18.81 15.57 2.82
C ASN A 78 -19.20 14.54 3.90
N VAL A 79 -18.33 14.19 4.83
CA VAL A 79 -18.61 13.17 5.86
C VAL A 79 -19.75 13.58 6.75
N ALA A 80 -19.79 14.84 7.20
CA ALA A 80 -20.82 15.35 8.11
C ALA A 80 -22.25 15.29 7.52
N THR A 81 -22.38 15.33 6.19
CA THR A 81 -23.66 15.25 5.47
C THR A 81 -23.93 13.90 4.84
N ALA A 82 -22.99 12.98 4.94
CA ALA A 82 -23.14 11.65 4.37
C ALA A 82 -24.04 10.77 5.24
N LYS A 83 -25.01 10.11 4.59
CA LYS A 83 -25.93 9.19 5.28
C LYS A 83 -25.14 7.96 5.77
N ASP A 84 -25.31 7.60 7.06
CA ASP A 84 -24.74 6.39 7.66
C ASP A 84 -23.23 6.24 7.43
N ALA A 85 -22.47 7.35 7.55
CA ALA A 85 -21.01 7.30 7.41
C ALA A 85 -20.41 6.42 8.52
N PRO A 86 -19.63 5.36 8.16
CA PRO A 86 -18.99 4.53 9.17
C PRO A 86 -17.84 5.28 9.85
N GLU A 87 -17.40 4.77 10.98
CA GLU A 87 -16.14 5.19 11.58
C GLU A 87 -14.98 5.04 10.58
N GLY A 88 -14.03 5.98 10.57
CA GLY A 88 -12.94 6.02 9.59
C GLY A 88 -13.36 6.47 8.18
N ALA A 89 -14.61 6.98 8.00
CA ALA A 89 -14.98 7.65 6.76
C ALA A 89 -14.25 8.98 6.63
N GLY A 90 -13.82 9.33 5.43
CA GLY A 90 -13.12 10.58 5.17
C GLY A 90 -11.84 10.40 4.35
N ASP A 91 -10.97 11.38 4.46
CA ASP A 91 -9.68 11.32 3.80
C ASP A 91 -8.83 10.21 4.39
N THR A 92 -8.25 9.39 3.51
CA THR A 92 -7.47 8.21 3.87
C THR A 92 -6.14 8.29 3.12
N TRP A 93 -5.05 8.21 3.84
CA TRP A 93 -3.71 8.28 3.28
C TRP A 93 -3.04 6.91 3.33
N THR A 94 -2.22 6.64 2.34
CA THR A 94 -1.34 5.47 2.32
C THR A 94 0.09 5.98 2.34
N TRP A 95 0.77 5.72 3.44
CA TRP A 95 2.19 5.97 3.63
C TRP A 95 2.98 4.85 2.97
N THR A 96 4.06 5.15 2.31
CA THR A 96 4.86 4.18 1.57
C THR A 96 6.34 4.49 1.72
N ALA A 97 7.14 3.47 2.08
CA ALA A 97 8.60 3.51 2.07
C ALA A 97 9.13 2.56 0.99
N ILE A 98 9.94 3.07 0.08
CA ILE A 98 10.54 2.30 -1.01
C ILE A 98 12.06 2.34 -0.93
N ASP A 99 12.69 1.20 -1.01
CA ASP A 99 14.14 1.12 -1.25
C ASP A 99 14.46 1.63 -2.65
N ALA A 100 15.33 2.63 -2.74
CA ALA A 100 15.64 3.31 -3.98
C ALA A 100 16.39 2.42 -4.99
N ASP A 101 17.08 1.39 -4.54
CA ASP A 101 17.88 0.51 -5.38
C ASP A 101 17.09 -0.70 -5.87
N SER A 102 16.56 -1.50 -4.99
CA SER A 102 15.74 -2.69 -5.33
C SER A 102 14.30 -2.38 -5.74
N LYS A 103 13.80 -1.16 -5.46
CA LYS A 103 12.39 -0.75 -5.63
C LYS A 103 11.42 -1.52 -4.72
N LEU A 104 11.92 -2.23 -3.74
CA LEU A 104 11.09 -2.92 -2.75
C LEU A 104 10.29 -1.92 -1.94
N ILE A 105 8.98 -2.13 -1.84
CA ILE A 105 8.17 -1.47 -0.81
C ILE A 105 8.49 -2.14 0.53
N VAL A 106 9.26 -1.44 1.36
CA VAL A 106 9.76 -1.94 2.64
C VAL A 106 8.67 -1.86 3.71
N SER A 107 8.00 -0.70 3.79
CA SER A 107 6.92 -0.45 4.73
C SER A 107 5.77 0.28 4.07
N TYR A 108 4.55 0.06 4.54
CA TYR A 108 3.37 0.81 4.16
C TYR A 108 2.35 0.85 5.30
N LEU A 109 1.63 1.95 5.43
CA LEU A 109 0.59 2.13 6.44
C LEU A 109 -0.60 2.88 5.84
N VAL A 110 -1.83 2.47 6.21
CA VAL A 110 -3.07 3.13 5.77
C VAL A 110 -3.73 3.81 6.96
N GLY A 111 -3.96 5.12 6.87
CA GLY A 111 -4.60 5.84 7.96
C GLY A 111 -4.70 7.35 7.72
N SER A 112 -4.62 8.13 8.78
CA SER A 112 -4.62 9.59 8.75
C SER A 112 -3.27 10.17 8.31
N ARG A 113 -3.21 11.46 8.04
CA ARG A 113 -1.97 12.21 7.76
C ARG A 113 -1.66 13.15 8.92
N ASP A 114 -1.29 12.57 10.03
CA ASP A 114 -0.95 13.25 11.27
C ASP A 114 0.36 12.73 11.88
N ALA A 115 0.76 13.28 13.01
CA ALA A 115 2.01 12.91 13.67
C ALA A 115 1.99 11.48 14.23
N GLU A 116 0.84 10.99 14.71
CA GLU A 116 0.69 9.64 15.26
C GLU A 116 0.95 8.58 14.18
N TYR A 117 0.34 8.74 13.01
CA TYR A 117 0.58 7.84 11.88
C TYR A 117 1.99 7.96 11.30
N ALA A 118 2.60 9.17 11.33
CA ALA A 118 4.00 9.33 10.95
C ALA A 118 4.94 8.55 11.86
N VAL A 119 4.74 8.62 13.18
CA VAL A 119 5.52 7.86 14.17
C VAL A 119 5.34 6.36 13.97
N ALA A 120 4.10 5.87 13.86
CA ALA A 120 3.82 4.45 13.65
C ALA A 120 4.45 3.93 12.34
N PHE A 121 4.38 4.71 11.27
CA PHE A 121 4.96 4.34 9.97
C PHE A 121 6.49 4.30 9.99
N ILE A 122 7.13 5.31 10.58
CA ILE A 122 8.59 5.37 10.65
C ILE A 122 9.15 4.32 11.61
N GLN A 123 8.43 4.01 12.70
CA GLN A 123 8.80 2.92 13.60
C GLN A 123 8.73 1.56 12.87
N ASP A 124 7.66 1.30 12.11
CA ASP A 124 7.56 0.07 11.29
C ASP A 124 8.70 0.00 10.24
N LEU A 125 9.12 1.14 9.67
CA LEU A 125 10.28 1.19 8.78
C LEU A 125 11.57 0.84 9.53
N ALA A 126 11.78 1.39 10.72
CA ALA A 126 12.95 1.11 11.56
C ALA A 126 13.06 -0.38 11.91
N ASP A 127 11.94 -1.01 12.22
CA ASP A 127 11.88 -2.45 12.54
C ASP A 127 12.18 -3.36 11.33
N ARG A 128 12.26 -2.81 10.11
CA ARG A 128 12.44 -3.59 8.86
C ARG A 128 13.79 -3.39 8.19
N VAL A 129 14.45 -2.26 8.37
CA VAL A 129 15.70 -1.94 7.70
C VAL A 129 16.88 -2.21 8.61
N ALA A 130 17.91 -2.88 8.09
CA ALA A 130 19.14 -3.18 8.81
C ALA A 130 20.21 -2.11 8.56
N GLY A 131 20.81 -1.62 9.65
CA GLY A 131 21.94 -0.69 9.58
C GLY A 131 21.58 0.75 9.20
N ARG A 132 22.60 1.58 9.05
CA ARG A 132 22.46 3.00 8.69
C ARG A 132 22.15 3.17 7.21
N PHE A 133 21.24 4.06 6.88
CA PHE A 133 20.84 4.35 5.49
C PHE A 133 20.48 5.83 5.33
N GLN A 134 20.36 6.28 4.08
CA GLN A 134 19.84 7.60 3.77
C GLN A 134 18.34 7.56 3.55
N LEU A 135 17.60 8.34 4.34
CA LEU A 135 16.16 8.56 4.18
C LEU A 135 15.91 9.89 3.45
N THR A 136 14.97 9.86 2.49
CA THR A 136 14.47 11.09 1.87
C THR A 136 12.94 11.13 1.93
N SER A 137 12.39 12.21 2.45
CA SER A 137 10.96 12.53 2.41
C SER A 137 10.67 13.79 1.62
N ASP A 138 9.39 14.07 1.39
CA ASP A 138 8.93 15.40 1.03
C ASP A 138 9.07 16.38 2.22
N GLY A 139 8.51 17.60 2.09
CA GLY A 139 8.57 18.63 3.12
C GLY A 139 7.60 18.47 4.30
N LEU A 140 6.97 17.30 4.51
CA LEU A 140 6.06 17.08 5.63
C LEU A 140 6.80 17.12 6.96
N ASN A 141 6.43 18.06 7.84
CA ASN A 141 7.11 18.25 9.12
C ASN A 141 6.93 17.08 10.10
N ALA A 142 5.85 16.30 9.99
CA ALA A 142 5.60 15.15 10.85
C ALA A 142 6.72 14.09 10.78
N TYR A 143 7.42 13.97 9.65
CA TYR A 143 8.58 13.08 9.55
C TYR A 143 9.74 13.45 10.46
N ILE A 144 9.93 14.75 10.79
CA ILE A 144 11.12 15.20 11.53
C ILE A 144 11.15 14.56 12.91
N GLY A 145 10.07 14.70 13.70
CA GLY A 145 9.99 14.09 15.02
C GLY A 145 9.95 12.55 14.95
N ALA A 146 9.17 11.98 14.01
CA ALA A 146 9.07 10.54 13.87
C ALA A 146 10.43 9.87 13.56
N VAL A 147 11.25 10.49 12.70
CA VAL A 147 12.60 9.98 12.36
C VAL A 147 13.56 10.15 13.55
N GLU A 148 13.47 11.27 14.27
CA GLU A 148 14.27 11.49 15.48
C GLU A 148 13.97 10.44 16.55
N ASP A 149 12.69 10.14 16.79
CA ASP A 149 12.26 9.18 17.80
C ASP A 149 12.67 7.74 17.45
N ALA A 150 12.62 7.36 16.16
CA ALA A 150 12.87 5.98 15.74
C ALA A 150 14.36 5.65 15.50
N PHE A 151 15.14 6.61 15.01
CA PHE A 151 16.52 6.36 14.57
C PHE A 151 17.59 7.15 15.36
N GLY A 152 17.22 8.24 16.05
CA GLY A 152 18.18 9.10 16.71
C GLY A 152 19.25 9.59 15.72
N ASP A 153 20.52 9.27 15.99
CA ASP A 153 21.67 9.66 15.16
C ASP A 153 22.07 8.60 14.11
N ASP A 154 21.42 7.45 14.08
CA ASP A 154 21.76 6.32 13.20
C ASP A 154 21.14 6.40 11.80
N ILE A 155 20.89 7.60 11.32
CA ILE A 155 20.30 7.84 10.01
C ILE A 155 20.87 9.09 9.34
N ASP A 156 20.90 9.09 8.00
CA ASP A 156 21.17 10.29 7.19
C ASP A 156 19.86 10.76 6.57
N PHE A 157 19.25 11.81 7.14
CA PHE A 157 17.90 12.24 6.76
C PHE A 157 17.89 13.60 6.08
N ALA A 158 17.28 13.66 4.90
CA ALA A 158 17.01 14.89 4.18
C ALA A 158 15.56 14.98 3.71
N GLN A 159 15.06 16.21 3.60
CA GLN A 159 13.78 16.51 2.96
C GLN A 159 14.01 17.20 1.61
N LEU A 160 13.26 16.76 0.59
CA LEU A 160 13.19 17.43 -0.71
C LEU A 160 11.94 18.32 -0.75
N VAL A 161 12.10 19.60 -0.42
CA VAL A 161 11.00 20.56 -0.38
C VAL A 161 10.77 21.11 -1.78
N LYS A 162 9.58 20.85 -2.35
CA LYS A 162 9.16 21.41 -3.64
C LYS A 162 8.66 22.84 -3.46
N ILE A 163 9.14 23.75 -4.28
CA ILE A 163 8.73 25.16 -4.32
C ILE A 163 7.73 25.31 -5.45
N TYR A 164 6.54 25.79 -5.14
CA TYR A 164 5.50 26.02 -6.12
C TYR A 164 5.37 27.51 -6.41
N GLY A 165 5.24 27.85 -7.69
CA GLY A 165 4.95 29.21 -8.15
C GLY A 165 3.54 29.68 -7.73
N PRO A 166 3.23 30.98 -7.93
CA PRO A 166 1.89 31.50 -7.70
C PRO A 166 0.89 30.69 -8.55
N THR A 167 -0.23 30.32 -7.92
CA THR A 167 -1.31 29.63 -8.64
C THR A 167 -1.79 30.54 -9.75
N VAL A 168 -1.64 30.08 -11.00
CA VAL A 168 -2.17 30.82 -12.16
C VAL A 168 -3.67 30.92 -11.96
N THR A 169 -4.18 32.17 -11.84
CA THR A 169 -5.58 32.48 -11.58
C THR A 169 -6.53 32.21 -12.76
N ALA A 170 -6.07 31.48 -13.76
CA ALA A 170 -6.95 31.01 -14.83
C ALA A 170 -7.88 29.91 -14.29
N PRO A 171 -9.18 29.89 -14.64
CA PRO A 171 -10.18 28.97 -14.07
C PRO A 171 -10.04 27.52 -14.58
N GLY A 172 -8.85 26.98 -14.53
CA GLY A 172 -8.57 25.57 -14.81
C GLY A 172 -8.73 24.72 -13.56
N ARG A 173 -9.88 24.10 -13.40
CA ARG A 173 -10.26 23.23 -12.25
C ARG A 173 -9.25 22.12 -11.93
N TYR A 174 -8.22 21.91 -12.76
CA TYR A 174 -7.27 20.80 -12.72
C TYR A 174 -5.82 21.19 -13.01
N SER A 175 -5.50 22.48 -13.08
CA SER A 175 -4.09 22.90 -13.24
C SER A 175 -3.44 22.95 -11.85
N PRO A 176 -2.55 22.00 -11.49
CA PRO A 176 -1.76 22.12 -10.28
C PRO A 176 -0.84 23.34 -10.39
N ALA A 177 -0.46 23.92 -9.25
CA ALA A 177 0.59 24.92 -9.22
C ALA A 177 1.88 24.35 -9.84
N GLU A 178 2.55 25.14 -10.65
CA GLU A 178 3.79 24.71 -11.31
C GLU A 178 4.92 24.64 -10.26
N CYS A 179 5.64 23.51 -10.23
CA CYS A 179 6.83 23.36 -9.41
C CYS A 179 7.96 24.18 -10.06
N THR A 180 8.34 25.29 -9.44
CA THR A 180 9.35 26.22 -9.94
C THR A 180 10.76 25.90 -9.46
N GLY A 181 10.90 24.99 -8.49
CA GLY A 181 12.20 24.58 -7.97
C GLY A 181 12.09 23.58 -6.82
N THR A 182 13.23 23.13 -6.36
CA THR A 182 13.34 22.26 -5.18
C THR A 182 14.43 22.78 -4.25
N ARG A 183 14.28 22.53 -2.96
CA ARG A 183 15.29 22.83 -1.96
C ARG A 183 15.53 21.59 -1.09
N ILE A 184 16.78 21.20 -0.98
CA ILE A 184 17.20 20.15 -0.06
C ILE A 184 17.34 20.76 1.34
N ARG A 185 16.69 20.14 2.32
CA ARG A 185 16.83 20.42 3.74
C ARG A 185 17.51 19.22 4.39
N ARG A 186 18.77 19.35 4.76
CA ARG A 186 19.44 18.36 5.60
C ARG A 186 18.85 18.45 7.01
N VAL A 187 18.38 17.34 7.55
CA VAL A 187 17.71 17.30 8.86
C VAL A 187 18.59 16.63 9.89
N ARG A 188 19.17 15.46 9.54
CA ARG A 188 20.04 14.69 10.45
C ARG A 188 21.14 13.98 9.69
N GLY A 189 22.28 13.73 10.35
CA GLY A 189 23.44 13.06 9.78
C GLY A 189 24.08 13.84 8.63
N ASP A 190 24.70 13.12 7.70
CA ASP A 190 25.33 13.69 6.50
C ASP A 190 24.77 13.10 5.20
N PRO A 191 23.50 13.41 4.86
CA PRO A 191 22.89 12.89 3.64
C PRO A 191 23.61 13.38 2.38
N ASP A 192 23.91 12.46 1.46
CA ASP A 192 24.47 12.80 0.16
C ASP A 192 23.43 13.54 -0.69
N GLY A 193 23.67 14.82 -0.94
CA GLY A 193 22.78 15.69 -1.72
C GLY A 193 22.52 15.19 -3.13
N ALA A 194 23.44 14.45 -3.75
CA ALA A 194 23.26 13.89 -5.08
C ALA A 194 22.17 12.79 -5.12
N HIS A 195 21.88 12.18 -3.98
CA HIS A 195 20.91 11.10 -3.83
C HIS A 195 19.61 11.52 -3.12
N VAL A 196 19.46 12.79 -2.76
CA VAL A 196 18.20 13.31 -2.20
C VAL A 196 17.16 13.43 -3.30
N SER A 197 16.20 12.50 -3.32
CA SER A 197 15.15 12.40 -4.33
C SER A 197 13.93 11.69 -3.77
N THR A 198 12.72 12.05 -4.26
CA THR A 198 11.45 11.37 -4.00
C THR A 198 10.87 10.69 -5.26
N SER A 199 11.65 10.64 -6.34
CA SER A 199 11.18 10.21 -7.66
C SER A 199 10.68 8.76 -7.70
N TYR A 200 11.30 7.85 -6.96
CA TYR A 200 10.89 6.44 -6.95
C TYR A 200 9.60 6.22 -6.17
N VAL A 201 9.45 6.84 -5.01
CA VAL A 201 8.21 6.75 -4.22
C VAL A 201 7.05 7.44 -4.95
N GLU A 202 7.27 8.59 -5.60
CA GLU A 202 6.27 9.25 -6.43
C GLU A 202 5.87 8.38 -7.64
N ARG A 203 6.84 7.70 -8.27
CA ARG A 203 6.55 6.74 -9.34
C ARG A 203 5.77 5.54 -8.82
N SER A 204 6.06 5.05 -7.62
CA SER A 204 5.29 3.99 -6.96
C SER A 204 3.85 4.45 -6.70
N ASN A 205 3.66 5.66 -6.20
CA ASN A 205 2.35 6.27 -6.00
C ASN A 205 1.54 6.39 -7.31
N LEU A 206 2.20 6.74 -8.43
CA LEU A 206 1.57 6.71 -9.75
C LEU A 206 1.17 5.29 -10.16
N THR A 207 2.03 4.30 -9.92
CA THR A 207 1.74 2.89 -10.18
C THR A 207 0.52 2.41 -9.40
N MET A 208 0.40 2.77 -8.13
CA MET A 208 -0.81 2.50 -7.33
C MET A 208 -2.07 3.09 -7.95
N ARG A 209 -2.01 4.33 -8.44
CA ARG A 209 -3.16 4.97 -9.14
C ARG A 209 -3.56 4.27 -10.43
N MET A 210 -2.60 3.71 -11.14
CA MET A 210 -2.83 2.99 -12.40
C MET A 210 -3.44 1.59 -12.17
N HIS A 211 -2.96 0.86 -11.17
CA HIS A 211 -3.30 -0.54 -10.94
C HIS A 211 -4.32 -0.76 -9.81
N MET A 212 -4.61 0.25 -9.00
CA MET A 212 -5.61 0.15 -7.96
C MET A 212 -6.82 1.03 -8.25
N ARG A 213 -7.94 0.40 -8.61
CA ARG A 213 -9.17 1.11 -8.95
C ARG A 213 -9.65 2.09 -7.86
N ARG A 214 -9.30 1.82 -6.60
CA ARG A 214 -9.69 2.63 -5.43
C ARG A 214 -9.04 4.01 -5.40
N PHE A 215 -7.88 4.19 -6.04
CA PHE A 215 -7.18 5.47 -6.17
C PHE A 215 -7.56 6.28 -7.41
N THR A 216 -8.48 5.77 -8.25
CA THR A 216 -8.93 6.49 -9.45
C THR A 216 -9.87 7.62 -9.08
N ARG A 217 -9.45 8.87 -9.31
CA ARG A 217 -10.12 10.09 -8.81
C ARG A 217 -11.53 10.35 -9.36
N LEU A 218 -11.79 9.98 -10.60
CA LEU A 218 -13.03 10.31 -11.31
C LEU A 218 -14.03 9.16 -11.41
N THR A 219 -13.94 8.17 -10.51
CA THR A 219 -14.84 7.02 -10.51
C THR A 219 -15.42 6.80 -9.11
N LYS A 220 -16.61 6.15 -9.06
CA LYS A 220 -17.22 5.70 -7.80
C LYS A 220 -16.62 4.39 -7.29
N ALA A 221 -15.29 4.23 -7.38
CA ALA A 221 -14.58 3.00 -7.03
C ALA A 221 -13.90 3.04 -5.66
N PHE A 222 -14.17 4.07 -4.85
CA PHE A 222 -13.64 4.23 -3.51
C PHE A 222 -14.08 3.12 -2.55
N SER A 223 -13.29 2.88 -1.52
CA SER A 223 -13.60 1.91 -0.46
C SER A 223 -14.76 2.39 0.41
N LYS A 224 -15.58 1.46 0.87
CA LYS A 224 -16.69 1.75 1.80
C LYS A 224 -16.26 1.69 3.27
N LYS A 225 -15.17 0.97 3.56
CA LYS A 225 -14.56 0.81 4.88
C LYS A 225 -13.06 0.94 4.76
N VAL A 226 -12.41 1.54 5.76
CA VAL A 226 -10.97 1.76 5.78
C VAL A 226 -10.20 0.43 5.80
N GLU A 227 -10.70 -0.58 6.51
CA GLU A 227 -10.07 -1.90 6.57
C GLU A 227 -10.04 -2.56 5.18
N ASN A 228 -11.11 -2.44 4.41
CA ASN A 228 -11.15 -2.95 3.03
C ASN A 228 -10.22 -2.17 2.09
N HIS A 229 -9.92 -0.91 2.42
CA HIS A 229 -8.91 -0.15 1.71
C HIS A 229 -7.52 -0.68 2.04
N ALA A 230 -7.21 -0.86 3.32
CA ALA A 230 -5.94 -1.41 3.78
C ALA A 230 -5.67 -2.81 3.19
N HIS A 231 -6.67 -3.69 3.16
CA HIS A 231 -6.53 -5.02 2.52
C HIS A 231 -6.26 -4.95 1.02
N ALA A 232 -6.85 -3.99 0.32
CA ALA A 232 -6.55 -3.80 -1.11
C ALA A 232 -5.13 -3.26 -1.33
N VAL A 233 -4.64 -2.38 -0.44
CA VAL A 233 -3.25 -1.91 -0.44
C VAL A 233 -2.31 -3.09 -0.19
N ALA A 234 -2.55 -3.90 0.83
CA ALA A 234 -1.71 -5.05 1.16
C ALA A 234 -1.58 -6.05 -0.02
N LEU A 235 -2.69 -6.36 -0.69
CA LEU A 235 -2.67 -7.19 -1.90
C LEU A 235 -1.84 -6.55 -3.01
N HIS A 236 -1.98 -5.24 -3.25
CA HIS A 236 -1.20 -4.53 -4.26
C HIS A 236 0.29 -4.54 -3.94
N MET A 237 0.68 -4.25 -2.69
CA MET A 237 2.07 -4.24 -2.27
C MET A 237 2.72 -5.62 -2.41
N MET A 238 1.98 -6.69 -2.07
CA MET A 238 2.44 -8.06 -2.27
C MET A 238 2.64 -8.38 -3.75
N PHE A 239 1.68 -8.07 -4.61
CA PHE A 239 1.79 -8.26 -6.05
C PHE A 239 2.96 -7.48 -6.65
N TYR A 240 3.12 -6.21 -6.26
CA TYR A 240 4.20 -5.35 -6.72
C TYR A 240 5.57 -5.88 -6.29
N ASN A 241 5.73 -6.28 -5.03
CA ASN A 241 7.01 -6.73 -4.50
C ASN A 241 7.43 -8.11 -5.01
N PHE A 242 6.51 -9.06 -5.13
CA PHE A 242 6.87 -10.47 -5.28
C PHE A 242 6.51 -11.06 -6.65
N VAL A 243 5.46 -10.56 -7.32
CA VAL A 243 4.94 -11.15 -8.56
C VAL A 243 5.34 -10.33 -9.79
N ARG A 244 5.26 -9.01 -9.69
CA ARG A 244 5.49 -8.15 -10.84
C ARG A 244 6.98 -7.96 -11.13
N ILE A 245 7.44 -8.40 -12.31
CA ILE A 245 8.79 -8.12 -12.77
C ILE A 245 8.94 -6.61 -13.05
N HIS A 246 9.90 -5.98 -12.41
CA HIS A 246 10.20 -4.58 -12.61
C HIS A 246 11.04 -4.40 -13.89
N LYS A 247 10.59 -3.54 -14.81
CA LYS A 247 11.16 -3.40 -16.17
C LYS A 247 12.68 -3.14 -16.17
N THR A 248 13.17 -2.30 -15.27
CA THR A 248 14.60 -1.96 -15.22
C THR A 248 15.43 -2.96 -14.43
N LEU A 249 14.86 -3.61 -13.42
CA LEU A 249 15.55 -4.63 -12.62
C LEU A 249 15.59 -5.98 -13.31
N ARG A 250 14.63 -6.28 -14.18
CA ARG A 250 14.40 -7.57 -14.83
C ARG A 250 14.10 -8.73 -13.89
N VAL A 251 13.90 -8.43 -12.64
CA VAL A 251 13.43 -9.33 -11.57
C VAL A 251 12.36 -8.59 -10.75
N THR A 252 11.78 -9.26 -9.77
CA THR A 252 10.85 -8.58 -8.83
C THR A 252 11.64 -7.76 -7.81
N PRO A 253 11.03 -6.72 -7.22
CA PRO A 253 11.67 -5.95 -6.14
C PRO A 253 12.12 -6.82 -4.97
N ALA A 254 11.34 -7.81 -4.56
CA ALA A 254 11.69 -8.72 -3.48
C ALA A 254 12.91 -9.61 -3.81
N MET A 255 13.04 -10.04 -5.08
CA MET A 255 14.25 -10.74 -5.55
C MET A 255 15.46 -9.82 -5.56
N ALA A 256 15.31 -8.59 -6.05
CA ALA A 256 16.40 -7.61 -6.09
C ALA A 256 16.90 -7.24 -4.69
N ALA A 257 16.02 -7.23 -3.70
CA ALA A 257 16.34 -6.95 -2.30
C ALA A 257 16.84 -8.19 -1.52
N GLY A 258 16.86 -9.38 -2.14
CA GLY A 258 17.24 -10.62 -1.48
C GLY A 258 16.22 -11.16 -0.46
N VAL A 259 14.98 -10.67 -0.48
CA VAL A 259 13.88 -11.15 0.37
C VAL A 259 13.36 -12.50 -0.10
N THR A 260 13.48 -12.80 -1.38
CA THR A 260 13.16 -14.10 -1.97
C THR A 260 14.14 -14.42 -3.08
N ASP A 261 14.39 -15.70 -3.29
CA ASP A 261 15.28 -16.22 -4.35
C ASP A 261 14.51 -16.65 -5.63
N ARG A 262 13.17 -16.63 -5.58
CA ARG A 262 12.32 -17.09 -6.68
C ARG A 262 11.30 -16.03 -7.12
N LEU A 263 10.91 -16.13 -8.38
CA LEU A 263 9.75 -15.41 -8.91
C LEU A 263 8.48 -16.05 -8.33
N TRP A 264 7.61 -15.19 -7.79
CA TRP A 264 6.27 -15.59 -7.37
C TRP A 264 5.28 -15.43 -8.51
N GLU A 265 4.27 -16.30 -8.49
CA GLU A 265 3.09 -16.19 -9.34
C GLU A 265 1.88 -15.79 -8.51
N ILE A 266 0.80 -15.40 -9.17
CA ILE A 266 -0.43 -14.99 -8.45
C ILE A 266 -1.04 -16.16 -7.68
N GLU A 267 -0.79 -17.39 -8.13
CA GLU A 267 -1.16 -18.66 -7.50
C GLU A 267 -0.50 -18.83 -6.13
N ASP A 268 0.69 -18.27 -5.93
CA ASP A 268 1.34 -18.27 -4.61
C ASP A 268 0.57 -17.41 -3.61
N ILE A 269 0.03 -16.27 -4.06
CA ILE A 269 -0.87 -15.46 -3.22
C ILE A 269 -2.17 -16.22 -2.92
N ALA A 270 -2.72 -16.96 -3.88
CA ALA A 270 -3.91 -17.79 -3.65
C ALA A 270 -3.65 -18.91 -2.63
N LYS A 271 -2.44 -19.51 -2.65
CA LYS A 271 -2.01 -20.50 -1.63
C LYS A 271 -1.88 -19.87 -0.25
N LEU A 272 -1.33 -18.66 -0.11
CA LEU A 272 -1.29 -17.96 1.18
C LEU A 272 -2.70 -17.79 1.79
N VAL A 273 -3.70 -17.47 0.94
CA VAL A 273 -5.09 -17.40 1.39
C VAL A 273 -5.59 -18.75 1.88
N GLU A 274 -5.26 -19.83 1.17
CA GLU A 274 -5.67 -21.19 1.55
C GLU A 274 -5.04 -21.63 2.87
N GLU A 275 -3.77 -21.33 3.07
CA GLU A 275 -3.03 -21.66 4.29
C GLU A 275 -3.53 -20.89 5.49
N ALA A 276 -3.94 -19.63 5.30
CA ALA A 276 -4.52 -18.77 6.34
C ALA A 276 -5.96 -19.14 6.69
N GLU A 277 -6.68 -19.88 5.83
CA GLU A 277 -8.04 -20.30 6.12
C GLU A 277 -8.05 -21.35 7.24
N ALA A 278 -8.89 -21.13 8.27
CA ALA A 278 -9.12 -22.13 9.30
C ALA A 278 -9.64 -23.44 8.66
N LYS A 279 -8.97 -24.56 8.98
CA LYS A 279 -9.44 -25.88 8.54
C LYS A 279 -10.86 -26.09 9.08
N PRO A 280 -11.84 -26.43 8.23
CA PRO A 280 -13.20 -26.65 8.71
C PRO A 280 -13.20 -27.75 9.77
N ALA A 281 -13.79 -27.46 10.92
CA ALA A 281 -13.98 -28.46 11.96
C ALA A 281 -14.77 -29.66 11.37
N LYS A 282 -14.40 -30.89 11.74
CA LYS A 282 -15.17 -32.07 11.38
C LYS A 282 -16.61 -31.86 11.81
N ARG A 283 -17.57 -31.93 10.86
CA ARG A 283 -18.98 -31.90 11.19
C ARG A 283 -19.25 -33.02 12.19
N GLY A 284 -19.83 -32.68 13.33
CA GLY A 284 -20.34 -33.67 14.26
C GLY A 284 -21.39 -34.57 13.62
N PRO A 285 -21.67 -35.75 14.16
CA PRO A 285 -22.66 -36.68 13.64
C PRO A 285 -24.02 -35.94 13.54
N TYR A 286 -24.73 -36.18 12.44
CA TYR A 286 -26.07 -35.62 12.20
C TYR A 286 -27.02 -36.10 13.30
N ARG A 287 -27.48 -35.20 14.16
CA ARG A 287 -28.55 -35.51 15.11
C ARG A 287 -29.90 -35.42 14.36
N LYS A 288 -30.54 -36.56 14.08
CA LYS A 288 -31.93 -36.57 13.65
C LYS A 288 -32.75 -35.82 14.70
N GLY A 289 -33.39 -34.73 14.30
CA GLY A 289 -34.40 -34.08 15.12
C GLY A 289 -35.52 -35.09 15.36
N ILE A 290 -35.88 -35.32 16.62
CA ILE A 290 -37.09 -36.09 16.97
C ILE A 290 -38.24 -35.17 16.59
N SER A 291 -38.92 -35.48 15.49
CA SER A 291 -40.21 -34.86 15.15
C SER A 291 -41.25 -35.45 16.12
N ASN A 292 -41.80 -34.61 16.99
CA ASN A 292 -43.08 -34.88 17.66
C ASN A 292 -44.21 -34.68 16.70
#